data_09475533bbfbfb339cdd3f9f6fe55a40
#
_entry.id   09475533bbfbfb339cdd3f9f6fe55a40
#
_cell.length_a   1.000
_cell.length_b   1.000
_cell.length_c   1.000
_cell.angle_alpha   90.00
_cell.angle_beta   90.00
_cell.angle_gamma   90.00
#
_symmetry.space_group_name_H-M   'P 1'
#
loop_
_entity.id
_entity.type
_entity.pdbx_description
1 polymer ?
#
loop_
_entity_poly.entity_id
_entity_poly.type
_entity_poly.pdbx_seq_one_letter_code
_entity_poly.pdbx_strand_id
1 'polypeptide(L)'
;MMWGNYNGTPRQTITILDGIRSRLKKNQVVTFNGCDLVNDQVLNSYFDQCSMDGKMGFKGTFWNNRKMEGKPVVITQEKNPVQVTTYGQHSFAPNVKLVGFSAKYETVFRPKQTGKVLLDVAGCGHYEVYLNGEKKAEHSIWRTTESRIEFQAEKGKEYKIEIRYHEMPNYNADMKFNIGHENPIDYQASLKQLKDCETVVFVGGISPQLEGEEMPIEISGFKGGDRTNIELPKVQRNFLKALKKAGKKVVFVNCSGSAIALTPETESCDAILQAWYPGQEGGEAVARVLFGEYNPAGKLPITFYKNSEQLPDFKDYSMKGRTYRYMNDALFPFGYGLSYTSFRMGDATLSNSILKKGEKITLKVPVSNVGKKDGTEIVQVYVKDPADTEGPLKSLKAFERVEVKAGKTAEAVITLDSRNFELFDAATNTVRAKAGKYEVYYGSSSADKDLKKLDVSIEY
;
A
#
# COMPACT_ATOMS: atom_id res chain seq x y z
N MET A 1 3.40 -1.08 -7.58
CA MET A 1 3.73 -1.57 -6.23
C MET A 1 4.69 -2.77 -6.23
N MET A 2 4.70 -3.59 -7.27
CA MET A 2 5.64 -4.72 -7.35
C MET A 2 7.01 -4.35 -7.94
N TRP A 3 7.13 -3.16 -8.46
CA TRP A 3 8.32 -2.59 -9.09
C TRP A 3 8.77 -1.38 -8.27
N GLY A 4 9.37 -1.60 -7.17
CA GLY A 4 9.86 -0.55 -6.29
C GLY A 4 11.33 -0.76 -5.94
N ASN A 5 11.87 0.16 -5.19
CA ASN A 5 13.17 0.00 -4.58
C ASN A 5 13.18 -1.28 -3.72
N TYR A 6 14.26 -2.02 -3.71
CA TYR A 6 14.42 -3.29 -2.99
C TYR A 6 13.55 -4.47 -3.45
N ASN A 7 12.73 -4.32 -4.48
CA ASN A 7 11.96 -5.41 -5.04
C ASN A 7 12.77 -6.19 -6.09
N GLY A 8 12.67 -7.50 -6.07
CA GLY A 8 13.20 -8.33 -7.15
C GLY A 8 12.30 -8.28 -8.39
N THR A 9 12.79 -8.82 -9.51
CA THR A 9 11.99 -9.02 -10.70
C THR A 9 11.12 -10.26 -10.53
N PRO A 10 9.78 -10.16 -10.47
CA PRO A 10 8.91 -11.32 -10.36
C PRO A 10 8.89 -12.12 -11.65
N ARG A 11 8.73 -13.44 -11.53
CA ARG A 11 8.59 -14.34 -12.67
C ARG A 11 7.32 -14.05 -13.48
N GLN A 12 6.25 -13.69 -12.79
CA GLN A 12 4.97 -13.25 -13.35
C GLN A 12 4.34 -12.23 -12.41
N THR A 13 3.37 -11.51 -12.90
CA THR A 13 2.63 -10.52 -12.13
C THR A 13 1.14 -10.76 -12.30
N ILE A 14 0.45 -11.07 -11.20
CA ILE A 14 -1.01 -11.12 -11.17
C ILE A 14 -1.48 -9.91 -10.34
N THR A 15 -2.04 -8.91 -11.02
CA THR A 15 -2.61 -7.76 -10.35
C THR A 15 -3.93 -8.11 -9.66
N ILE A 16 -4.39 -7.27 -8.72
CA ILE A 16 -5.70 -7.46 -8.07
C ILE A 16 -6.82 -7.47 -9.13
N LEU A 17 -6.69 -6.62 -10.16
CA LEU A 17 -7.63 -6.59 -11.28
C LEU A 17 -7.62 -7.91 -12.07
N ASP A 18 -6.46 -8.48 -12.34
CA ASP A 18 -6.35 -9.77 -13.04
C ASP A 18 -6.99 -10.90 -12.22
N GLY A 19 -6.72 -10.92 -10.91
CA GLY A 19 -7.34 -11.88 -10.00
C GLY A 19 -8.86 -11.77 -9.96
N ILE A 20 -9.43 -10.56 -10.00
CA ILE A 20 -10.88 -10.34 -10.07
C ILE A 20 -11.42 -10.77 -11.45
N ARG A 21 -10.75 -10.38 -12.53
CA ARG A 21 -11.17 -10.70 -13.90
C ARG A 21 -11.17 -12.18 -14.19
N SER A 22 -10.26 -12.94 -13.60
CA SER A 22 -10.21 -14.40 -13.78
C SER A 22 -11.45 -15.13 -13.24
N ARG A 23 -12.25 -14.49 -12.39
CA ARG A 23 -13.44 -15.05 -11.73
C ARG A 23 -14.76 -14.52 -12.27
N LEU A 24 -14.71 -13.54 -13.15
CA LEU A 24 -15.88 -12.86 -13.68
C LEU A 24 -15.88 -12.84 -15.22
N LYS A 25 -17.06 -12.75 -15.84
CA LYS A 25 -17.16 -12.52 -17.27
C LYS A 25 -16.72 -11.08 -17.59
N LYS A 26 -16.17 -10.86 -18.79
CA LYS A 26 -15.63 -9.56 -19.21
C LYS A 26 -16.64 -8.38 -19.05
N ASN A 27 -17.91 -8.63 -19.29
CA ASN A 27 -18.98 -7.63 -19.16
C ASN A 27 -19.47 -7.40 -17.72
N GLN A 28 -18.95 -8.13 -16.75
CA GLN A 28 -19.30 -7.97 -15.31
C GLN A 28 -18.31 -7.07 -14.56
N VAL A 29 -17.25 -6.60 -15.22
CA VAL A 29 -16.20 -5.78 -14.59
C VAL A 29 -16.05 -4.48 -15.35
N VAL A 30 -16.35 -3.37 -14.69
CA VAL A 30 -16.02 -2.01 -15.12
C VAL A 30 -14.76 -1.56 -14.40
N THR A 31 -13.80 -1.00 -15.12
CA THR A 31 -12.54 -0.53 -14.53
C THR A 31 -12.17 0.85 -15.02
N PHE A 32 -11.72 1.71 -14.12
CA PHE A 32 -11.19 3.05 -14.43
C PHE A 32 -10.37 3.56 -13.25
N ASN A 33 -9.58 4.61 -13.47
CA ASN A 33 -8.89 5.31 -12.41
C ASN A 33 -9.90 6.21 -11.69
N GLY A 34 -10.29 5.82 -10.48
CA GLY A 34 -11.25 6.55 -9.67
C GLY A 34 -10.71 7.90 -9.17
N CYS A 35 -9.46 7.89 -8.70
CA CYS A 35 -8.70 9.06 -8.27
C CYS A 35 -7.19 8.74 -8.30
N ASP A 36 -6.37 9.76 -8.16
CA ASP A 36 -4.93 9.62 -7.95
C ASP A 36 -4.61 9.11 -6.53
N LEU A 37 -3.36 8.75 -6.26
CA LEU A 37 -2.94 8.34 -4.92
C LEU A 37 -2.98 9.52 -3.93
N VAL A 38 -2.52 10.69 -4.33
CA VAL A 38 -2.37 11.87 -3.46
C VAL A 38 -2.86 13.18 -4.09
N ASN A 39 -2.82 13.27 -5.44
CA ASN A 39 -3.14 14.48 -6.16
C ASN A 39 -4.66 14.65 -6.30
N ASP A 40 -5.19 15.81 -5.95
CA ASP A 40 -6.62 16.15 -6.08
C ASP A 40 -6.94 16.86 -7.40
N GLN A 41 -5.95 16.97 -8.29
CA GLN A 41 -6.09 17.50 -9.65
C GLN A 41 -6.00 16.36 -10.68
N VAL A 42 -6.73 16.50 -11.76
CA VAL A 42 -6.67 15.62 -12.93
C VAL A 42 -6.21 16.42 -14.13
N LEU A 43 -5.13 15.97 -14.75
CA LEU A 43 -4.66 16.52 -16.00
C LEU A 43 -5.48 15.93 -17.16
N ASN A 44 -6.48 16.70 -17.62
CA ASN A 44 -7.28 16.34 -18.80
C ASN A 44 -6.42 16.50 -20.06
N SER A 45 -6.15 15.39 -20.71
CA SER A 45 -5.19 15.33 -21.81
C SER A 45 -5.67 16.05 -23.05
N TYR A 46 -4.74 16.75 -23.71
CA TYR A 46 -4.89 17.38 -25.01
C TYR A 46 -4.10 16.64 -26.12
N PHE A 47 -3.82 15.36 -25.93
CA PHE A 47 -3.13 14.56 -26.96
C PHE A 47 -3.90 14.53 -28.29
N ASP A 48 -5.23 14.67 -28.26
CA ASP A 48 -6.08 14.81 -29.47
C ASP A 48 -5.90 16.16 -30.19
N GLN A 49 -5.23 17.12 -29.57
CA GLN A 49 -4.88 18.44 -30.14
C GLN A 49 -3.41 18.52 -30.56
N CYS A 50 -2.69 17.42 -30.39
CA CYS A 50 -1.31 17.24 -30.81
C CYS A 50 -1.23 16.48 -32.13
N SER A 51 -0.32 16.86 -33.03
CA SER A 51 -0.07 16.10 -34.26
C SER A 51 1.32 16.34 -34.82
N MET A 52 1.91 15.29 -35.42
CA MET A 52 3.18 15.35 -36.13
C MET A 52 3.07 14.57 -37.43
N ASP A 53 3.61 15.13 -38.53
CA ASP A 53 3.54 14.53 -39.87
C ASP A 53 2.12 14.08 -40.27
N GLY A 54 1.10 14.89 -39.96
CA GLY A 54 -0.31 14.61 -40.24
C GLY A 54 -0.96 13.53 -39.39
N LYS A 55 -0.27 12.97 -38.39
CA LYS A 55 -0.78 11.95 -37.46
C LYS A 55 -0.99 12.53 -36.07
N MET A 56 -2.11 12.18 -35.43
CA MET A 56 -2.48 12.63 -34.08
C MET A 56 -1.50 12.10 -33.04
N GLY A 57 -1.16 12.95 -32.05
CA GLY A 57 -0.33 12.63 -30.89
C GLY A 57 1.15 13.02 -31.08
N PHE A 58 2.04 12.32 -30.42
CA PHE A 58 3.48 12.53 -30.48
C PHE A 58 4.15 11.48 -31.38
N LYS A 59 5.09 11.92 -32.19
CA LYS A 59 6.01 11.03 -32.90
C LYS A 59 7.15 10.65 -31.98
N GLY A 60 7.29 9.36 -31.66
CA GLY A 60 8.41 8.79 -30.92
C GLY A 60 9.48 8.25 -31.89
N THR A 61 10.72 8.65 -31.73
CA THR A 61 11.85 8.16 -32.52
C THR A 61 12.90 7.58 -31.58
N PHE A 62 13.35 6.35 -31.83
CA PHE A 62 14.19 5.60 -30.87
C PHE A 62 15.48 5.12 -31.50
N TRP A 63 16.59 5.14 -30.73
CA TRP A 63 17.91 4.65 -31.11
C TRP A 63 18.48 3.72 -30.06
N ASN A 64 19.23 2.69 -30.49
CA ASN A 64 19.98 1.80 -29.60
C ASN A 64 21.38 2.38 -29.25
N ASN A 65 21.45 3.68 -29.06
CA ASN A 65 22.59 4.44 -28.52
C ASN A 65 22.07 5.67 -27.76
N ARG A 66 22.87 6.24 -26.85
CA ARG A 66 22.48 7.39 -26.01
C ARG A 66 22.56 8.75 -26.72
N LYS A 67 23.16 8.81 -27.93
CA LYS A 67 23.45 10.05 -28.62
C LYS A 67 22.42 10.46 -29.67
N MET A 68 21.39 9.62 -29.93
CA MET A 68 20.40 9.81 -31.01
C MET A 68 21.05 9.87 -32.41
N GLU A 69 22.15 9.14 -32.59
CA GLU A 69 22.92 9.12 -33.82
C GLU A 69 22.56 7.95 -34.73
N GLY A 70 22.71 8.16 -36.03
CA GLY A 70 22.48 7.13 -37.05
C GLY A 70 21.00 6.86 -37.35
N LYS A 71 20.74 5.72 -37.99
CA LYS A 71 19.36 5.33 -38.35
C LYS A 71 18.57 4.94 -37.12
N PRO A 72 17.37 5.47 -36.92
CA PRO A 72 16.49 5.03 -35.85
C PRO A 72 16.14 3.55 -35.95
N VAL A 73 16.00 2.90 -34.82
CA VAL A 73 15.57 1.48 -34.72
C VAL A 73 14.09 1.34 -35.00
N VAL A 74 13.29 2.27 -34.44
CA VAL A 74 11.84 2.31 -34.63
C VAL A 74 11.33 3.74 -34.50
N ILE A 75 10.24 4.02 -35.22
CA ILE A 75 9.45 5.25 -35.09
C ILE A 75 8.03 4.82 -34.73
N THR A 76 7.49 5.43 -33.67
CA THR A 76 6.15 5.17 -33.16
C THR A 76 5.24 6.40 -33.30
N GLN A 77 3.96 6.21 -33.07
CA GLN A 77 2.99 7.30 -32.96
C GLN A 77 2.20 7.13 -31.67
N GLU A 78 2.53 7.95 -30.69
CA GLU A 78 1.90 7.94 -29.37
C GLU A 78 0.60 8.76 -29.44
N LYS A 79 -0.54 8.08 -29.36
CA LYS A 79 -1.88 8.70 -29.43
C LYS A 79 -2.46 9.05 -28.06
N ASN A 80 -1.84 8.56 -26.99
CA ASN A 80 -2.25 8.74 -25.62
C ASN A 80 -1.06 9.23 -24.79
N PRO A 81 -1.29 9.77 -23.57
CA PRO A 81 -0.19 10.08 -22.65
C PRO A 81 0.79 8.92 -22.53
N VAL A 82 2.07 9.25 -22.57
CA VAL A 82 3.14 8.26 -22.56
C VAL A 82 3.42 7.85 -21.10
N GLN A 83 3.56 6.55 -20.90
CA GLN A 83 4.06 5.97 -19.66
C GLN A 83 4.79 4.67 -20.00
N VAL A 84 6.11 4.73 -20.01
CA VAL A 84 6.99 3.61 -20.35
C VAL A 84 8.09 3.44 -19.30
N THR A 85 8.47 2.20 -19.06
CA THR A 85 9.50 1.88 -18.06
C THR A 85 10.23 0.59 -18.46
N THR A 86 11.52 0.50 -18.07
CA THR A 86 12.27 -0.76 -18.21
C THR A 86 12.16 -1.68 -16.99
N TYR A 87 11.48 -1.24 -15.93
CA TYR A 87 11.12 -2.15 -14.84
C TYR A 87 10.32 -3.33 -15.40
N GLY A 88 10.66 -4.55 -14.98
CA GLY A 88 10.03 -5.75 -15.49
C GLY A 88 10.52 -6.22 -16.85
N GLN A 89 11.68 -5.78 -17.31
CA GLN A 89 12.26 -6.16 -18.60
C GLN A 89 11.40 -5.69 -19.80
N HIS A 90 10.69 -4.57 -19.65
CA HIS A 90 9.92 -3.96 -20.73
C HIS A 90 10.78 -2.96 -21.49
N SER A 91 10.78 -3.00 -22.82
CA SER A 91 11.42 -1.99 -23.66
C SER A 91 10.46 -0.81 -23.91
N PHE A 92 11.01 0.38 -24.13
CA PHE A 92 10.22 1.59 -24.43
C PHE A 92 9.43 1.48 -25.73
N ALA A 93 9.96 0.74 -26.70
CA ALA A 93 9.29 0.44 -27.96
C ALA A 93 9.84 -0.86 -28.56
N PRO A 94 9.18 -1.48 -29.55
CA PRO A 94 9.67 -2.70 -30.19
C PRO A 94 11.11 -2.55 -30.71
N ASN A 95 11.95 -3.55 -30.45
CA ASN A 95 13.37 -3.60 -30.84
C ASN A 95 14.29 -2.57 -30.18
N VAL A 96 13.80 -1.75 -29.23
CA VAL A 96 14.62 -0.88 -28.41
C VAL A 96 15.26 -1.70 -27.30
N LYS A 97 16.57 -1.55 -27.11
CA LYS A 97 17.31 -2.21 -26.02
C LYS A 97 16.82 -1.72 -24.65
N LEU A 98 17.02 -2.54 -23.62
CA LEU A 98 16.73 -2.13 -22.23
C LEU A 98 17.79 -1.17 -21.67
N VAL A 99 19.00 -1.17 -22.27
CA VAL A 99 20.16 -0.38 -21.83
C VAL A 99 20.84 0.20 -23.07
N GLY A 100 21.40 1.41 -22.95
CA GLY A 100 22.14 2.06 -24.02
C GLY A 100 21.24 2.57 -25.14
N PHE A 101 20.08 3.12 -24.82
CA PHE A 101 19.13 3.66 -25.79
C PHE A 101 18.82 5.13 -25.55
N SER A 102 18.18 5.75 -26.54
CA SER A 102 17.61 7.09 -26.45
C SER A 102 16.29 7.18 -27.20
N ALA A 103 15.51 8.19 -26.86
CA ALA A 103 14.23 8.49 -27.47
C ALA A 103 14.07 10.00 -27.70
N LYS A 104 13.38 10.37 -28.77
CA LYS A 104 12.92 11.72 -29.01
C LYS A 104 11.42 11.69 -29.30
N TYR A 105 10.66 12.49 -28.58
CA TYR A 105 9.23 12.67 -28.79
C TYR A 105 8.96 14.07 -29.29
N GLU A 106 8.23 14.19 -30.40
CA GLU A 106 7.98 15.47 -31.09
C GLU A 106 6.51 15.61 -31.42
N THR A 107 5.96 16.82 -31.26
CA THR A 107 4.63 17.17 -31.71
C THR A 107 4.48 18.65 -31.99
N VAL A 108 3.39 19.00 -32.70
CA VAL A 108 2.85 20.36 -32.78
C VAL A 108 1.51 20.36 -32.09
N PHE A 109 1.42 21.05 -30.96
CA PHE A 109 0.18 21.26 -30.22
C PHE A 109 -0.58 22.45 -30.80
N ARG A 110 -1.87 22.27 -31.10
CA ARG A 110 -2.78 23.30 -31.64
C ARG A 110 -4.01 23.40 -30.75
N PRO A 111 -4.01 24.32 -29.75
CA PRO A 111 -5.09 24.42 -28.78
C PRO A 111 -6.41 24.83 -29.46
N LYS A 112 -7.47 24.12 -29.09
CA LYS A 112 -8.86 24.44 -29.51
C LYS A 112 -9.44 25.65 -28.78
N GLN A 113 -8.83 26.08 -27.68
CA GLN A 113 -9.23 27.25 -26.88
C GLN A 113 -8.00 27.91 -26.24
N THR A 114 -8.12 29.22 -25.95
CA THR A 114 -7.10 29.97 -25.23
C THR A 114 -7.16 29.65 -23.74
N GLY A 115 -6.02 29.41 -23.09
CA GLY A 115 -5.98 29.15 -21.67
C GLY A 115 -4.62 28.65 -21.19
N LYS A 116 -4.56 28.41 -19.88
CA LYS A 116 -3.39 27.82 -19.22
C LYS A 116 -3.27 26.35 -19.60
N VAL A 117 -2.09 25.93 -20.00
CA VAL A 117 -1.75 24.55 -20.36
C VAL A 117 -0.57 24.09 -19.52
N LEU A 118 -0.61 22.86 -19.08
CA LEU A 118 0.47 22.16 -18.40
C LEU A 118 1.03 21.08 -19.31
N LEU A 119 2.33 21.11 -19.55
CA LEU A 119 3.12 20.00 -20.05
C LEU A 119 3.82 19.36 -18.84
N ASP A 120 3.36 18.19 -18.45
CA ASP A 120 3.86 17.41 -17.32
C ASP A 120 4.76 16.31 -17.86
N VAL A 121 6.03 16.30 -17.44
CA VAL A 121 7.06 15.35 -17.89
C VAL A 121 7.79 14.82 -16.67
N ALA A 122 7.86 13.51 -16.53
CA ALA A 122 8.62 12.86 -15.48
C ALA A 122 9.46 11.70 -16.05
N GLY A 123 10.67 11.52 -15.54
CA GLY A 123 11.53 10.44 -16.00
C GLY A 123 12.72 10.17 -15.08
N CYS A 124 13.19 8.92 -15.12
CA CYS A 124 14.47 8.48 -14.56
C CYS A 124 15.47 8.33 -15.71
N GLY A 125 16.56 9.05 -15.65
CA GLY A 125 17.54 9.14 -16.71
C GLY A 125 17.90 10.59 -17.02
N HIS A 126 18.38 10.84 -18.22
CA HIS A 126 18.57 12.21 -18.72
C HIS A 126 17.40 12.57 -19.64
N TYR A 127 16.75 13.71 -19.35
CA TYR A 127 15.77 14.25 -20.29
C TYR A 127 15.84 15.78 -20.39
N GLU A 128 15.50 16.27 -21.57
CA GLU A 128 15.37 17.70 -21.89
C GLU A 128 13.98 17.94 -22.48
N VAL A 129 13.38 19.06 -22.14
CA VAL A 129 12.07 19.47 -22.65
C VAL A 129 12.19 20.81 -23.34
N TYR A 130 11.72 20.89 -24.57
CA TYR A 130 11.72 22.11 -25.38
C TYR A 130 10.31 22.53 -25.74
N LEU A 131 10.04 23.81 -25.64
CA LEU A 131 8.83 24.47 -26.14
C LEU A 131 9.21 25.57 -27.12
N ASN A 132 8.79 25.45 -28.39
CA ASN A 132 9.13 26.35 -29.49
C ASN A 132 10.65 26.54 -29.69
N GLY A 133 11.42 25.48 -29.43
CA GLY A 133 12.89 25.49 -29.56
C GLY A 133 13.62 26.01 -28.31
N GLU A 134 12.93 26.58 -27.35
CA GLU A 134 13.50 27.02 -26.08
C GLU A 134 13.51 25.88 -25.06
N LYS A 135 14.67 25.60 -24.45
CA LYS A 135 14.78 24.57 -23.38
C LYS A 135 14.05 25.05 -22.12
N LYS A 136 13.05 24.32 -21.68
CA LYS A 136 12.25 24.62 -20.49
C LYS A 136 12.61 23.79 -19.26
N ALA A 137 13.14 22.58 -19.47
CA ALA A 137 13.62 21.73 -18.38
C ALA A 137 14.77 20.84 -18.87
N GLU A 138 15.65 20.48 -17.94
CA GLU A 138 16.70 19.49 -18.12
C GLU A 138 16.95 18.77 -16.80
N HIS A 139 16.97 17.44 -16.81
CA HIS A 139 17.32 16.61 -15.67
C HIS A 139 18.25 15.49 -16.10
N SER A 140 19.21 15.16 -15.24
CA SER A 140 20.12 14.03 -15.42
C SER A 140 20.32 13.36 -14.07
N ILE A 141 19.42 12.43 -13.73
CA ILE A 141 19.38 11.84 -12.38
C ILE A 141 18.88 10.39 -12.43
N TRP A 142 19.40 9.58 -11.52
CA TRP A 142 19.11 8.15 -11.39
C TRP A 142 17.71 7.80 -10.85
N ARG A 143 16.93 8.81 -10.47
CA ARG A 143 15.56 8.67 -9.94
C ARG A 143 14.56 9.44 -10.78
N THR A 144 13.30 9.06 -10.73
CA THR A 144 12.23 9.79 -11.41
C THR A 144 12.12 11.21 -10.86
N THR A 145 12.25 12.17 -11.75
CA THR A 145 12.12 13.61 -11.47
C THR A 145 11.05 14.19 -12.38
N GLU A 146 10.22 15.06 -11.83
CA GLU A 146 9.10 15.70 -12.54
C GLU A 146 9.45 17.13 -12.95
N SER A 147 9.00 17.53 -14.14
CA SER A 147 9.01 18.89 -14.65
C SER A 147 7.60 19.29 -15.06
N ARG A 148 7.07 20.29 -14.38
CA ARG A 148 5.74 20.84 -14.63
C ARG A 148 5.89 22.18 -15.35
N ILE A 149 5.70 22.19 -16.68
CA ILE A 149 5.91 23.36 -17.54
C ILE A 149 4.56 23.97 -17.87
N GLU A 150 4.26 25.09 -17.23
CA GLU A 150 3.03 25.84 -17.46
C GLU A 150 3.26 26.94 -18.49
N PHE A 151 2.32 27.10 -19.40
CA PHE A 151 2.34 28.20 -20.39
C PHE A 151 0.93 28.63 -20.79
N GLN A 152 0.81 29.85 -21.25
CA GLN A 152 -0.43 30.38 -21.80
C GLN A 152 -0.49 30.03 -23.28
N ALA A 153 -1.47 29.20 -23.67
CA ALA A 153 -1.71 28.84 -25.04
C ALA A 153 -2.85 29.66 -25.64
N GLU A 154 -2.71 30.09 -26.87
CA GLU A 154 -3.72 30.86 -27.61
C GLU A 154 -4.35 29.97 -28.68
N LYS A 155 -5.68 29.99 -28.78
CA LYS A 155 -6.44 29.21 -29.76
C LYS A 155 -5.87 29.36 -31.17
N GLY A 156 -5.59 28.25 -31.83
CA GLY A 156 -5.15 28.19 -33.22
C GLY A 156 -3.66 28.50 -33.43
N LYS A 157 -2.92 28.94 -32.40
CA LYS A 157 -1.45 29.03 -32.50
C LYS A 157 -0.81 27.65 -32.44
N GLU A 158 0.37 27.54 -33.04
CA GLU A 158 1.17 26.31 -33.01
C GLU A 158 2.23 26.40 -31.91
N TYR A 159 2.34 25.33 -31.15
CA TYR A 159 3.36 25.16 -30.13
C TYR A 159 4.14 23.88 -30.42
N LYS A 160 5.43 24.04 -30.83
CA LYS A 160 6.31 22.89 -31.06
C LYS A 160 6.83 22.37 -29.74
N ILE A 161 6.63 21.09 -29.47
CA ILE A 161 7.08 20.41 -28.24
C ILE A 161 8.04 19.30 -28.64
N GLU A 162 9.21 19.27 -28.00
CA GLU A 162 10.19 18.23 -28.17
C GLU A 162 10.67 17.76 -26.79
N ILE A 163 10.69 16.44 -26.58
CA ILE A 163 11.24 15.81 -25.37
C ILE A 163 12.34 14.87 -25.86
N ARG A 164 13.56 15.09 -25.37
CA ARG A 164 14.71 14.21 -25.59
C ARG A 164 14.95 13.41 -24.35
N TYR A 165 15.26 12.13 -24.51
CA TYR A 165 15.53 11.22 -23.42
C TYR A 165 16.68 10.28 -23.75
N HIS A 166 17.56 10.01 -22.78
CA HIS A 166 18.42 8.83 -22.82
C HIS A 166 18.52 8.17 -21.46
N GLU A 167 18.61 6.86 -21.47
CA GLU A 167 18.73 6.09 -20.25
C GLU A 167 20.08 6.35 -19.55
N MET A 168 20.08 6.18 -18.23
CA MET A 168 21.27 6.30 -17.38
C MET A 168 21.81 4.89 -17.07
N PRO A 169 23.15 4.66 -17.21
CA PRO A 169 23.75 3.37 -16.93
C PRO A 169 23.45 2.87 -15.51
N ASN A 170 23.19 1.56 -15.39
CA ASN A 170 22.96 0.86 -14.14
C ASN A 170 21.64 1.19 -13.40
N TYR A 171 20.74 1.95 -14.02
CA TYR A 171 19.43 2.26 -13.45
C TYR A 171 18.32 1.86 -14.42
N ASN A 172 17.15 1.58 -13.86
CA ASN A 172 15.97 1.39 -14.69
C ASN A 172 15.54 2.74 -15.28
N ALA A 173 15.16 2.71 -16.54
CA ALA A 173 14.65 3.86 -17.25
C ALA A 173 13.14 3.97 -17.04
N ASP A 174 12.63 5.16 -16.86
CA ASP A 174 11.21 5.46 -17.02
C ASP A 174 11.00 6.82 -17.68
N MET A 175 9.86 6.96 -18.36
CA MET A 175 9.42 8.21 -18.96
C MET A 175 7.91 8.27 -18.94
N LYS A 176 7.38 9.34 -18.39
CA LYS A 176 5.96 9.66 -18.36
C LYS A 176 5.76 11.09 -18.81
N PHE A 177 4.84 11.35 -19.73
CA PHE A 177 4.44 12.71 -20.04
C PHE A 177 3.03 12.83 -20.55
N ASN A 178 2.45 13.99 -20.27
CA ASN A 178 1.12 14.39 -20.73
C ASN A 178 1.11 15.90 -20.96
N ILE A 179 0.22 16.37 -21.82
CA ILE A 179 -0.08 17.79 -22.01
C ILE A 179 -1.58 17.98 -21.85
N GLY A 180 -1.99 19.01 -21.13
CA GLY A 180 -3.41 19.19 -20.87
C GLY A 180 -3.74 20.39 -20.00
N HIS A 181 -4.92 20.34 -19.42
CA HIS A 181 -5.43 21.29 -18.45
C HIS A 181 -5.76 20.58 -17.14
N GLU A 182 -5.28 21.12 -16.02
CA GLU A 182 -5.62 20.58 -14.70
C GLU A 182 -6.96 21.09 -14.21
N ASN A 183 -7.75 20.17 -13.71
CA ASN A 183 -9.00 20.46 -13.01
C ASN A 183 -9.04 19.68 -11.69
N PRO A 184 -9.74 20.20 -10.67
CA PRO A 184 -10.08 19.39 -9.52
C PRO A 184 -10.83 18.12 -9.94
N ILE A 185 -10.61 17.03 -9.21
CA ILE A 185 -11.28 15.76 -9.49
C ILE A 185 -12.80 15.93 -9.41
N ASP A 186 -13.49 15.57 -10.51
CA ASP A 186 -14.95 15.48 -10.53
C ASP A 186 -15.41 14.07 -10.15
N TYR A 187 -15.65 13.85 -8.86
CA TYR A 187 -16.17 12.56 -8.38
C TYR A 187 -17.53 12.20 -9.00
N GLN A 188 -18.34 13.17 -9.43
CA GLN A 188 -19.64 12.90 -10.06
C GLN A 188 -19.45 12.26 -11.45
N ALA A 189 -18.46 12.69 -12.22
CA ALA A 189 -18.09 12.07 -13.49
C ALA A 189 -17.66 10.61 -13.28
N SER A 190 -16.87 10.32 -12.24
CA SER A 190 -16.51 8.96 -11.86
C SER A 190 -17.72 8.11 -11.46
N LEU A 191 -18.64 8.68 -10.66
CA LEU A 191 -19.86 7.99 -10.23
C LEU A 191 -20.81 7.65 -11.40
N LYS A 192 -20.86 8.47 -12.44
CA LYS A 192 -21.63 8.17 -13.66
C LYS A 192 -21.16 6.90 -14.36
N GLN A 193 -19.84 6.62 -14.34
CA GLN A 193 -19.30 5.38 -14.92
C GLN A 193 -19.69 4.15 -14.11
N LEU A 194 -20.03 4.33 -12.83
CA LEU A 194 -20.40 3.27 -11.88
C LEU A 194 -21.93 3.12 -11.73
N LYS A 195 -22.75 3.80 -12.54
CA LYS A 195 -24.22 3.81 -12.37
C LYS A 195 -24.80 2.40 -12.24
N ASP A 196 -24.33 1.45 -13.04
CA ASP A 196 -24.81 0.07 -13.11
C ASP A 196 -24.01 -0.90 -12.20
N CYS A 197 -23.06 -0.40 -11.41
CA CYS A 197 -22.26 -1.19 -10.47
C CYS A 197 -22.82 -1.06 -9.05
N GLU A 198 -23.23 -2.17 -8.44
CA GLU A 198 -23.67 -2.21 -7.04
C GLU A 198 -22.46 -2.17 -6.08
N THR A 199 -21.44 -2.95 -6.39
CA THR A 199 -20.24 -3.10 -5.55
C THR A 199 -19.03 -2.49 -6.23
N VAL A 200 -18.25 -1.75 -5.48
CA VAL A 200 -16.98 -1.14 -5.92
C VAL A 200 -15.85 -1.69 -5.08
N VAL A 201 -14.88 -2.32 -5.72
CA VAL A 201 -13.60 -2.66 -5.11
C VAL A 201 -12.63 -1.51 -5.39
N PHE A 202 -12.36 -0.69 -4.39
CA PHE A 202 -11.38 0.38 -4.46
C PHE A 202 -10.03 -0.13 -3.99
N VAL A 203 -9.04 -0.16 -4.90
CA VAL A 203 -7.65 -0.50 -4.59
C VAL A 203 -6.87 0.79 -4.44
N GLY A 204 -6.44 1.08 -3.23
CA GLY A 204 -5.77 2.33 -2.87
C GLY A 204 -4.78 2.16 -1.73
N GLY A 205 -4.48 3.24 -1.03
CA GLY A 205 -3.47 3.29 0.01
C GLY A 205 -2.31 4.22 -0.35
N ILE A 206 -1.11 3.78 -0.11
CA ILE A 206 0.14 4.50 -0.45
C ILE A 206 1.03 3.60 -1.31
N SER A 207 2.20 4.07 -1.69
CA SER A 207 3.13 3.30 -2.51
C SER A 207 4.57 3.47 -2.02
N PRO A 208 5.48 2.53 -2.34
CA PRO A 208 6.90 2.69 -2.04
C PRO A 208 7.52 3.96 -2.63
N GLN A 209 6.99 4.45 -3.76
CA GLN A 209 7.46 5.69 -4.37
C GLN A 209 7.04 6.94 -3.58
N LEU A 210 5.90 6.89 -2.87
CA LEU A 210 5.48 7.97 -1.96
C LEU A 210 6.24 7.93 -0.64
N GLU A 211 6.53 6.73 -0.13
CA GLU A 211 7.37 6.51 1.05
C GLU A 211 8.86 6.45 0.70
N GLY A 212 9.25 7.01 -0.44
CA GLY A 212 10.59 6.90 -1.03
C GLY A 212 11.69 7.31 -0.07
N GLU A 213 12.55 6.35 0.28
CA GLU A 213 13.72 6.53 1.14
C GLU A 213 14.65 7.61 0.56
N GLU A 214 14.97 8.64 1.37
CA GLU A 214 15.84 9.77 1.01
C GLU A 214 15.46 10.49 -0.32
N MET A 215 14.21 10.40 -0.74
CA MET A 215 13.74 11.08 -1.94
C MET A 215 13.22 12.48 -1.59
N PRO A 216 13.43 13.51 -2.44
CA PRO A 216 12.92 14.86 -2.22
C PRO A 216 11.42 14.95 -2.58
N ILE A 217 10.60 14.19 -1.88
CA ILE A 217 9.14 14.21 -2.04
C ILE A 217 8.59 15.31 -1.15
N GLU A 218 7.87 16.27 -1.76
CA GLU A 218 7.16 17.34 -1.06
C GLU A 218 5.71 17.39 -1.57
N ILE A 219 4.87 16.54 -1.03
CA ILE A 219 3.44 16.48 -1.32
C ILE A 219 2.66 16.37 -0.01
N SER A 220 1.37 16.69 -0.06
CA SER A 220 0.52 16.62 1.14
C SER A 220 0.58 15.24 1.81
N GLY A 221 1.01 15.20 3.06
CA GLY A 221 1.20 13.98 3.86
C GLY A 221 2.60 13.36 3.78
N PHE A 222 3.51 13.91 2.96
CA PHE A 222 4.87 13.39 2.76
C PHE A 222 5.89 14.52 2.62
N LYS A 223 7.06 14.36 3.20
CA LYS A 223 8.18 15.30 3.10
C LYS A 223 9.51 14.57 3.21
N GLY A 224 10.39 14.75 2.22
CA GLY A 224 11.73 14.18 2.22
C GLY A 224 11.77 12.64 2.24
N GLY A 225 10.69 11.98 1.76
CA GLY A 225 10.54 10.53 1.82
C GLY A 225 9.86 10.01 3.08
N ASP A 226 9.61 10.87 4.09
CA ASP A 226 8.90 10.52 5.31
C ASP A 226 7.43 10.97 5.27
N ARG A 227 6.59 10.27 6.01
CA ARG A 227 5.21 10.67 6.23
C ARG A 227 5.14 11.77 7.27
N THR A 228 4.37 12.84 6.98
CA THR A 228 4.08 13.92 7.93
C THR A 228 2.79 13.68 8.72
N ASN A 229 1.97 12.73 8.29
CA ASN A 229 0.80 12.21 9.00
C ASN A 229 0.57 10.75 8.61
N ILE A 230 -0.30 10.04 9.32
CA ILE A 230 -0.61 8.63 9.06
C ILE A 230 -1.98 8.42 8.41
N GLU A 231 -2.68 9.46 8.02
CA GLU A 231 -3.99 9.39 7.37
C GLU A 231 -3.90 8.82 5.96
N LEU A 232 -5.01 8.24 5.50
CA LEU A 232 -5.19 7.95 4.08
C LEU A 232 -5.19 9.28 3.29
N PRO A 233 -4.50 9.39 2.15
CA PRO A 233 -4.51 10.60 1.34
C PRO A 233 -5.92 11.14 1.09
N LYS A 234 -6.09 12.46 1.26
CA LYS A 234 -7.40 13.13 1.27
C LYS A 234 -8.24 12.85 0.01
N VAL A 235 -7.60 12.76 -1.13
CA VAL A 235 -8.27 12.47 -2.42
C VAL A 235 -8.95 11.11 -2.41
N GLN A 236 -8.29 10.08 -1.87
CA GLN A 236 -8.84 8.73 -1.76
C GLN A 236 -9.98 8.70 -0.74
N ARG A 237 -9.77 9.32 0.43
CA ARG A 237 -10.78 9.46 1.48
C ARG A 237 -12.06 10.12 0.95
N ASN A 238 -11.92 11.20 0.19
CA ASN A 238 -13.05 11.89 -0.41
C ASN A 238 -13.78 11.03 -1.45
N PHE A 239 -13.04 10.24 -2.24
CA PHE A 239 -13.65 9.34 -3.20
C PHE A 239 -14.43 8.20 -2.52
N LEU A 240 -13.87 7.57 -1.49
CA LEU A 240 -14.57 6.56 -0.69
C LEU A 240 -15.88 7.11 -0.08
N LYS A 241 -15.84 8.33 0.48
CA LYS A 241 -17.04 9.02 0.97
C LYS A 241 -18.06 9.27 -0.14
N ALA A 242 -17.62 9.67 -1.33
CA ALA A 242 -18.50 9.90 -2.48
C ALA A 242 -19.18 8.60 -2.96
N LEU A 243 -18.44 7.49 -2.99
CA LEU A 243 -18.99 6.16 -3.31
C LEU A 243 -20.06 5.74 -2.30
N LYS A 244 -19.79 5.87 -1.01
CA LYS A 244 -20.76 5.53 0.07
C LYS A 244 -22.00 6.40 -0.02
N LYS A 245 -21.83 7.72 -0.22
CA LYS A 245 -22.94 8.66 -0.40
C LYS A 245 -23.82 8.33 -1.62
N ALA A 246 -23.21 7.77 -2.68
CA ALA A 246 -23.92 7.29 -3.86
C ALA A 246 -24.59 5.91 -3.67
N GLY A 247 -24.60 5.37 -2.45
CA GLY A 247 -25.26 4.09 -2.14
C GLY A 247 -24.50 2.85 -2.62
N LYS A 248 -23.21 2.97 -2.96
CA LYS A 248 -22.41 1.82 -3.39
C LYS A 248 -21.97 0.98 -2.20
N LYS A 249 -21.91 -0.35 -2.39
CA LYS A 249 -21.16 -1.23 -1.47
C LYS A 249 -19.68 -1.05 -1.77
N VAL A 250 -18.92 -0.65 -0.77
CA VAL A 250 -17.51 -0.29 -0.93
C VAL A 250 -16.62 -1.31 -0.22
N VAL A 251 -15.78 -1.98 -0.99
CA VAL A 251 -14.70 -2.83 -0.49
C VAL A 251 -13.38 -2.10 -0.73
N PHE A 252 -12.70 -1.71 0.33
CA PHE A 252 -11.41 -1.05 0.24
C PHE A 252 -10.28 -2.06 0.41
N VAL A 253 -9.46 -2.23 -0.62
CA VAL A 253 -8.21 -2.99 -0.56
C VAL A 253 -7.08 -2.00 -0.32
N ASN A 254 -6.65 -1.91 0.94
CA ASN A 254 -5.60 -0.99 1.36
C ASN A 254 -4.22 -1.61 1.12
N CYS A 255 -3.44 -0.96 0.24
CA CYS A 255 -2.06 -1.30 -0.03
C CYS A 255 -1.15 -0.26 0.64
N SER A 256 -0.41 -0.69 1.67
CA SER A 256 0.51 0.18 2.41
C SER A 256 1.60 -0.63 3.08
N GLY A 257 2.81 -0.09 3.20
CA GLY A 257 3.92 -0.73 3.94
C GLY A 257 3.83 -0.51 5.45
N SER A 258 3.04 0.48 5.88
CA SER A 258 2.86 0.89 7.28
C SER A 258 1.39 1.00 7.66
N ALA A 259 1.10 1.20 8.95
CA ALA A 259 -0.25 1.48 9.41
C ALA A 259 -0.76 2.81 8.87
N ILE A 260 -2.02 2.82 8.44
CA ILE A 260 -2.76 4.01 8.01
C ILE A 260 -3.93 4.22 8.99
N ALA A 261 -4.14 5.46 9.41
CA ALA A 261 -5.31 5.84 10.20
C ALA A 261 -6.56 5.83 9.31
N LEU A 262 -7.41 4.83 9.52
CA LEU A 262 -8.57 4.53 8.69
C LEU A 262 -9.91 4.80 9.39
N THR A 263 -9.94 5.62 10.45
CA THR A 263 -11.19 5.86 11.20
C THR A 263 -12.35 6.31 10.30
N PRO A 264 -12.22 7.30 9.40
CA PRO A 264 -13.32 7.67 8.50
C PRO A 264 -13.66 6.58 7.47
N GLU A 265 -12.71 5.73 7.15
CA GLU A 265 -12.89 4.64 6.19
C GLU A 265 -13.71 3.50 6.77
N THR A 266 -13.72 3.31 8.11
CA THR A 266 -14.61 2.34 8.78
C THR A 266 -16.08 2.68 8.61
N GLU A 267 -16.41 3.96 8.38
CA GLU A 267 -17.78 4.41 8.10
C GLU A 267 -18.11 4.43 6.61
N SER A 268 -17.10 4.67 5.77
CA SER A 268 -17.26 4.83 4.31
C SER A 268 -17.17 3.52 3.55
N CYS A 269 -16.62 2.46 4.16
CA CYS A 269 -16.43 1.16 3.52
C CYS A 269 -17.23 0.08 4.23
N ASP A 270 -17.79 -0.86 3.46
CA ASP A 270 -18.48 -2.03 3.98
C ASP A 270 -17.50 -3.16 4.37
N ALA A 271 -16.31 -3.15 3.77
CA ALA A 271 -15.19 -4.01 4.14
C ALA A 271 -13.84 -3.33 3.83
N ILE A 272 -12.84 -3.61 4.66
CA ILE A 272 -11.46 -3.17 4.47
C ILE A 272 -10.55 -4.41 4.50
N LEU A 273 -9.76 -4.60 3.46
CA LEU A 273 -8.75 -5.65 3.36
C LEU A 273 -7.36 -5.01 3.37
N GLN A 274 -6.56 -5.29 4.40
CA GLN A 274 -5.17 -4.87 4.45
C GLN A 274 -4.33 -5.84 3.62
N ALA A 275 -3.89 -5.39 2.44
CA ALA A 275 -3.15 -6.20 1.49
C ALA A 275 -1.63 -5.99 1.57
N TRP A 276 -1.15 -5.01 2.33
CA TRP A 276 0.26 -4.58 2.39
C TRP A 276 0.79 -4.21 1.00
N TYR A 277 2.07 -4.42 0.74
CA TYR A 277 2.65 -4.41 -0.60
C TYR A 277 2.76 -5.87 -1.08
N PRO A 278 1.79 -6.35 -1.86
CA PRO A 278 1.71 -7.76 -2.21
C PRO A 278 2.80 -8.16 -3.22
N GLY A 279 3.23 -9.43 -3.17
CA GLY A 279 4.15 -10.01 -4.13
C GLY A 279 3.49 -10.41 -5.46
N GLN A 280 4.19 -11.21 -6.27
CA GLN A 280 3.79 -11.56 -7.65
C GLN A 280 2.40 -12.22 -7.75
N GLU A 281 1.95 -12.97 -6.74
CA GLU A 281 0.65 -13.64 -6.65
C GLU A 281 -0.36 -12.86 -5.80
N GLY A 282 -0.06 -11.62 -5.45
CA GLY A 282 -0.89 -10.81 -4.54
C GLY A 282 -2.30 -10.61 -5.05
N GLY A 283 -2.48 -10.42 -6.35
CA GLY A 283 -3.80 -10.30 -6.96
C GLY A 283 -4.64 -11.56 -6.86
N GLU A 284 -4.03 -12.73 -7.01
CA GLU A 284 -4.69 -14.02 -6.80
C GLU A 284 -5.12 -14.19 -5.34
N ALA A 285 -4.21 -13.92 -4.39
CA ALA A 285 -4.51 -14.02 -2.96
C ALA A 285 -5.66 -13.10 -2.53
N VAL A 286 -5.64 -11.84 -2.96
CA VAL A 286 -6.71 -10.86 -2.70
C VAL A 286 -8.03 -11.34 -3.31
N ALA A 287 -8.04 -11.77 -4.57
CA ALA A 287 -9.25 -12.24 -5.24
C ALA A 287 -9.85 -13.46 -4.54
N ARG A 288 -9.04 -14.44 -4.13
CA ARG A 288 -9.53 -15.61 -3.36
C ARG A 288 -10.24 -15.22 -2.07
N VAL A 289 -9.75 -14.20 -1.38
CA VAL A 289 -10.43 -13.65 -0.21
C VAL A 289 -11.74 -12.98 -0.62
N LEU A 290 -11.70 -12.06 -1.60
CA LEU A 290 -12.90 -11.30 -2.03
C LEU A 290 -14.03 -12.20 -2.50
N PHE A 291 -13.73 -13.32 -3.18
CA PHE A 291 -14.72 -14.28 -3.67
C PHE A 291 -15.05 -15.39 -2.66
N GLY A 292 -14.46 -15.37 -1.47
CA GLY A 292 -14.73 -16.35 -0.42
C GLY A 292 -14.18 -17.75 -0.66
N GLU A 293 -13.25 -17.89 -1.62
CA GLU A 293 -12.51 -19.14 -1.91
C GLU A 293 -11.49 -19.46 -0.81
N TYR A 294 -11.03 -18.44 -0.10
CA TYR A 294 -10.16 -18.55 1.05
C TYR A 294 -10.77 -17.78 2.23
N ASN A 295 -10.94 -18.46 3.37
CA ASN A 295 -11.37 -17.82 4.59
C ASN A 295 -10.17 -17.17 5.28
N PRO A 296 -10.11 -15.82 5.40
CA PRO A 296 -8.94 -15.14 5.96
C PRO A 296 -8.72 -15.52 7.42
N ALA A 297 -7.45 -15.70 7.78
CA ALA A 297 -6.98 -15.96 9.15
C ALA A 297 -5.83 -15.01 9.54
N GLY A 298 -5.49 -14.06 8.67
CA GLY A 298 -4.43 -13.09 8.91
C GLY A 298 -4.75 -12.17 10.09
N LYS A 299 -3.75 -11.89 10.90
CA LYS A 299 -3.82 -10.95 12.02
C LYS A 299 -2.87 -9.78 11.77
N LEU A 300 -3.27 -8.58 12.18
CA LEU A 300 -2.44 -7.39 12.02
C LEU A 300 -1.16 -7.49 12.88
N PRO A 301 0.03 -7.41 12.28
CA PRO A 301 1.30 -7.52 13.00
C PRO A 301 1.73 -6.19 13.62
N ILE A 302 0.93 -5.15 13.52
CA ILE A 302 1.16 -3.82 14.09
C ILE A 302 -0.14 -3.23 14.60
N THR A 303 -0.04 -2.20 15.44
CA THR A 303 -1.18 -1.42 15.95
C THR A 303 -1.59 -0.37 14.94
N PHE A 304 -2.89 -0.26 14.62
CA PHE A 304 -3.44 0.80 13.78
C PHE A 304 -4.05 1.88 14.67
N TYR A 305 -3.54 3.10 14.55
CA TYR A 305 -4.01 4.27 15.30
C TYR A 305 -5.28 4.86 14.67
N LYS A 306 -6.04 5.61 15.45
CA LYS A 306 -7.26 6.29 14.97
C LYS A 306 -6.94 7.49 14.07
N ASN A 307 -5.89 8.23 14.42
CA ASN A 307 -5.42 9.41 13.71
C ASN A 307 -3.98 9.75 14.13
N SER A 308 -3.37 10.74 13.48
CA SER A 308 -2.03 11.22 13.81
C SER A 308 -1.91 11.85 15.20
N GLU A 309 -3.01 12.39 15.73
CA GLU A 309 -3.03 13.05 17.06
C GLU A 309 -2.82 12.06 18.21
N GLN A 310 -3.05 10.76 17.98
CA GLN A 310 -2.72 9.71 18.94
C GLN A 310 -1.23 9.45 19.08
N LEU A 311 -0.41 9.89 18.12
CA LEU A 311 1.02 9.66 18.18
C LEU A 311 1.66 10.67 19.13
N PRO A 312 2.54 10.22 20.06
CA PRO A 312 3.40 11.12 20.82
C PRO A 312 4.32 11.92 19.90
N ASP A 313 4.91 13.00 20.45
CA ASP A 313 5.91 13.79 19.74
C ASP A 313 6.98 12.87 19.08
N PHE A 314 7.39 13.21 17.87
CA PHE A 314 8.35 12.41 17.09
C PHE A 314 9.69 12.22 17.84
N LYS A 315 10.09 13.21 18.64
CA LYS A 315 11.33 13.19 19.45
C LYS A 315 11.18 12.47 20.78
N ASP A 316 9.97 12.05 21.16
CA ASP A 316 9.74 11.28 22.38
C ASP A 316 10.00 9.80 22.13
N TYR A 317 11.12 9.28 22.63
CA TYR A 317 11.54 7.88 22.54
C TYR A 317 11.12 7.04 23.74
N SER A 318 10.31 7.56 24.66
CA SER A 318 9.88 6.84 25.87
C SER A 318 8.98 5.63 25.59
N MET A 319 8.48 5.47 24.37
CA MET A 319 7.48 4.47 23.95
C MET A 319 6.11 4.60 24.60
N LYS A 320 5.88 5.47 25.58
CA LYS A 320 4.56 5.72 26.19
C LYS A 320 3.57 6.18 25.12
N GLY A 321 2.36 5.61 25.13
CA GLY A 321 1.34 5.89 24.13
C GLY A 321 1.59 5.27 22.75
N ARG A 322 2.64 4.43 22.58
CA ARG A 322 2.97 3.75 21.32
C ARG A 322 2.67 2.26 21.41
N THR A 323 2.13 1.71 20.33
CA THR A 323 1.85 0.27 20.13
C THR A 323 0.95 -0.35 21.22
N TYR A 324 0.49 -1.57 21.00
CA TYR A 324 -0.29 -2.34 21.99
C TYR A 324 0.43 -2.57 23.33
N ARG A 325 1.76 -2.39 23.35
CA ARG A 325 2.55 -2.58 24.56
C ARG A 325 2.37 -1.43 25.56
N TYR A 326 2.03 -0.22 25.09
CA TYR A 326 1.95 0.98 25.92
C TYR A 326 0.68 1.80 25.71
N MET A 327 -0.28 1.29 24.91
CA MET A 327 -1.60 1.90 24.71
C MET A 327 -2.67 0.85 24.43
N ASN A 328 -3.91 1.12 24.85
CA ASN A 328 -5.05 0.23 24.62
C ASN A 328 -6.09 0.79 23.63
N ASP A 329 -6.03 2.08 23.31
CA ASP A 329 -7.05 2.80 22.51
C ASP A 329 -6.69 2.84 21.03
N ALA A 330 -6.51 1.67 20.39
CA ALA A 330 -6.23 1.56 18.98
C ALA A 330 -7.51 1.55 18.12
N LEU A 331 -7.42 1.99 16.86
CA LEU A 331 -8.48 1.74 15.87
C LEU A 331 -8.61 0.24 15.62
N PHE A 332 -7.50 -0.41 15.25
CA PHE A 332 -7.39 -1.86 15.18
C PHE A 332 -6.19 -2.29 16.03
N PRO A 333 -6.41 -3.10 17.05
CA PRO A 333 -5.34 -3.53 17.93
C PRO A 333 -4.37 -4.48 17.21
N PHE A 334 -3.14 -4.57 17.69
CA PHE A 334 -2.21 -5.63 17.29
C PHE A 334 -2.89 -7.00 17.43
N GLY A 335 -2.69 -7.88 16.46
CA GLY A 335 -3.28 -9.20 16.44
C GLY A 335 -4.75 -9.26 16.00
N TYR A 336 -5.38 -8.12 15.67
CA TYR A 336 -6.75 -8.09 15.16
C TYR A 336 -6.85 -8.65 13.74
N GLY A 337 -7.97 -9.32 13.45
CA GLY A 337 -8.31 -9.79 12.11
C GLY A 337 -9.61 -10.55 12.11
N LEU A 338 -10.43 -10.35 11.07
CA LEU A 338 -11.72 -10.99 10.89
C LEU A 338 -11.62 -12.28 10.07
N SER A 339 -12.62 -13.12 10.19
CA SER A 339 -12.82 -14.36 9.44
C SER A 339 -14.24 -14.40 8.88
N TYR A 340 -14.49 -15.24 7.87
CA TYR A 340 -15.84 -15.53 7.37
C TYR A 340 -16.62 -16.51 8.25
N THR A 341 -16.06 -16.87 9.40
CA THR A 341 -16.71 -17.62 10.47
C THR A 341 -16.46 -16.91 11.81
N SER A 342 -17.07 -17.41 12.88
CA SER A 342 -16.90 -16.84 14.22
C SER A 342 -16.31 -17.88 15.16
N PHE A 343 -15.34 -17.45 15.96
CA PHE A 343 -14.69 -18.30 16.96
C PHE A 343 -15.03 -17.85 18.37
N ARG A 344 -15.06 -18.79 19.29
CA ARG A 344 -15.16 -18.56 20.73
C ARG A 344 -14.06 -19.34 21.43
N MET A 345 -13.22 -18.63 22.18
CA MET A 345 -12.23 -19.25 23.05
C MET A 345 -12.85 -19.58 24.41
N GLY A 346 -12.71 -20.82 24.83
CA GLY A 346 -13.13 -21.31 26.16
C GLY A 346 -12.13 -20.93 27.26
N ASP A 347 -12.34 -21.43 28.45
CA ASP A 347 -11.43 -21.27 29.56
C ASP A 347 -10.23 -22.20 29.36
N ALA A 348 -9.06 -21.62 29.43
CA ALA A 348 -7.82 -22.35 29.24
C ALA A 348 -7.42 -23.09 30.55
N THR A 349 -6.64 -24.15 30.36
CA THR A 349 -6.01 -24.88 31.46
C THR A 349 -4.50 -24.83 31.32
N LEU A 350 -3.84 -24.77 32.49
CA LEU A 350 -2.37 -24.88 32.59
C LEU A 350 -2.03 -26.26 33.18
N SER A 351 -0.98 -26.89 32.66
CA SER A 351 -0.45 -28.12 33.25
C SER A 351 0.10 -27.90 34.67
N ASN A 352 0.61 -26.71 34.95
CA ASN A 352 1.04 -26.25 36.25
C ASN A 352 1.00 -24.70 36.26
N SER A 353 0.62 -24.10 37.37
CA SER A 353 0.68 -22.65 37.59
C SER A 353 2.01 -22.15 38.13
N ILE A 354 2.94 -23.06 38.45
CA ILE A 354 4.30 -22.76 38.89
C ILE A 354 5.25 -23.28 37.82
N LEU A 355 6.13 -22.41 37.34
CA LEU A 355 7.20 -22.72 36.39
C LEU A 355 8.56 -22.64 37.14
N LYS A 356 9.19 -23.79 37.30
CA LYS A 356 10.55 -23.87 37.85
C LYS A 356 11.61 -23.77 36.75
N LYS A 357 12.86 -23.47 37.17
CA LYS A 357 14.00 -23.37 36.26
C LYS A 357 14.17 -24.63 35.43
N GLY A 358 14.20 -24.49 34.12
CA GLY A 358 14.35 -25.59 33.15
C GLY A 358 13.08 -26.40 32.86
N GLU A 359 11.99 -26.13 33.54
CA GLU A 359 10.70 -26.76 33.28
C GLU A 359 9.92 -26.05 32.15
N LYS A 360 8.84 -26.69 31.74
CA LYS A 360 7.86 -26.16 30.77
C LYS A 360 6.45 -26.36 31.31
N ILE A 361 5.59 -25.43 31.03
CA ILE A 361 4.14 -25.55 31.28
C ILE A 361 3.39 -25.55 29.95
N THR A 362 2.30 -26.24 29.90
CA THR A 362 1.44 -26.32 28.72
C THR A 362 0.13 -25.57 28.97
N LEU A 363 -0.14 -24.60 28.13
CA LEU A 363 -1.41 -23.88 28.07
C LEU A 363 -2.29 -24.55 27.01
N LYS A 364 -3.48 -24.99 27.38
CA LYS A 364 -4.48 -25.58 26.48
C LYS A 364 -5.68 -24.66 26.42
N VAL A 365 -6.02 -24.19 25.20
CA VAL A 365 -7.12 -23.27 24.96
C VAL A 365 -8.14 -23.93 24.03
N PRO A 366 -9.37 -24.23 24.48
CA PRO A 366 -10.42 -24.70 23.60
C PRO A 366 -10.89 -23.57 22.67
N VAL A 367 -10.92 -23.84 21.36
CA VAL A 367 -11.38 -22.90 20.34
C VAL A 367 -12.57 -23.52 19.61
N SER A 368 -13.75 -22.95 19.77
CA SER A 368 -14.98 -23.39 19.12
C SER A 368 -15.28 -22.52 17.92
N ASN A 369 -15.49 -23.13 16.77
CA ASN A 369 -16.04 -22.46 15.59
C ASN A 369 -17.56 -22.47 15.69
N VAL A 370 -18.15 -21.34 16.01
CA VAL A 370 -19.61 -21.17 16.18
C VAL A 370 -20.32 -20.69 14.92
N GLY A 371 -19.56 -20.51 13.82
CA GLY A 371 -20.10 -20.13 12.52
C GLY A 371 -20.34 -21.32 11.60
N LYS A 372 -20.54 -21.03 10.31
CA LYS A 372 -20.99 -22.01 9.30
C LYS A 372 -19.89 -22.41 8.29
N LYS A 373 -18.71 -21.82 8.37
CA LYS A 373 -17.58 -22.12 7.49
C LYS A 373 -16.42 -22.66 8.32
N ASP A 374 -15.67 -23.58 7.72
CA ASP A 374 -14.37 -23.99 8.27
C ASP A 374 -13.43 -22.78 8.31
N GLY A 375 -12.60 -22.69 9.31
CA GLY A 375 -11.69 -21.56 9.43
C GLY A 375 -10.53 -21.83 10.37
N THR A 376 -9.62 -20.89 10.42
CA THR A 376 -8.44 -20.93 11.27
C THR A 376 -8.47 -19.73 12.21
N GLU A 377 -8.22 -19.97 13.49
CA GLU A 377 -7.99 -18.91 14.48
C GLU A 377 -6.54 -18.93 14.93
N ILE A 378 -6.04 -17.74 15.34
CA ILE A 378 -4.72 -17.57 15.94
C ILE A 378 -4.92 -17.24 17.41
N VAL A 379 -4.62 -18.21 18.26
CA VAL A 379 -4.59 -18.00 19.71
C VAL A 379 -3.28 -17.30 20.07
N GLN A 380 -3.37 -16.11 20.62
CA GLN A 380 -2.23 -15.27 20.99
C GLN A 380 -2.05 -15.27 22.50
N VAL A 381 -0.80 -15.37 22.97
CA VAL A 381 -0.47 -15.39 24.39
C VAL A 381 0.43 -14.21 24.71
N TYR A 382 -0.02 -13.39 25.65
CA TYR A 382 0.70 -12.21 26.11
C TYR A 382 1.08 -12.39 27.59
N VAL A 383 2.22 -11.83 27.95
CA VAL A 383 2.72 -11.88 29.33
C VAL A 383 2.95 -10.46 29.85
N LYS A 384 2.62 -10.26 31.13
CA LYS A 384 2.86 -9.04 31.88
C LYS A 384 3.52 -9.40 33.21
N ASP A 385 4.51 -8.62 33.61
CA ASP A 385 5.01 -8.56 35.00
C ASP A 385 4.19 -7.48 35.74
N PRO A 386 3.28 -7.85 36.67
CA PRO A 386 2.46 -6.84 37.38
C PRO A 386 3.27 -6.00 38.36
N ALA A 387 4.50 -6.41 38.71
CA ALA A 387 5.41 -5.62 39.56
C ALA A 387 6.13 -4.52 38.79
N ASP A 388 6.18 -4.60 37.45
CA ASP A 388 6.75 -3.57 36.57
C ASP A 388 5.67 -2.58 36.14
N THR A 389 5.50 -1.51 36.92
CA THR A 389 4.47 -0.49 36.67
C THR A 389 4.81 0.46 35.52
N GLU A 390 6.08 0.58 35.12
CA GLU A 390 6.53 1.41 34.02
C GLU A 390 6.75 0.59 32.73
N GLY A 391 6.71 -0.71 32.81
CA GLY A 391 6.90 -1.62 31.70
C GLY A 391 5.69 -1.74 30.79
N PRO A 392 5.75 -2.67 29.82
CA PRO A 392 4.68 -2.88 28.87
C PRO A 392 3.38 -3.35 29.56
N LEU A 393 2.24 -2.86 29.10
CA LEU A 393 0.91 -3.35 29.51
C LEU A 393 0.79 -4.87 29.31
N LYS A 394 1.38 -5.36 28.24
CA LYS A 394 1.51 -6.78 27.89
C LYS A 394 2.48 -6.95 26.71
N SER A 395 3.10 -8.12 26.58
CA SER A 395 3.99 -8.46 25.45
C SER A 395 3.60 -9.82 24.86
N LEU A 396 3.43 -9.90 23.53
CA LEU A 396 3.22 -11.17 22.84
C LEU A 396 4.42 -12.10 23.07
N LYS A 397 4.18 -13.30 23.55
CA LYS A 397 5.22 -14.27 23.90
C LYS A 397 5.07 -15.62 23.22
N ALA A 398 3.85 -15.95 22.79
CA ALA A 398 3.58 -17.15 22.00
C ALA A 398 2.28 -16.98 21.21
N PHE A 399 2.11 -17.79 20.19
CA PHE A 399 0.85 -17.95 19.49
C PHE A 399 0.74 -19.34 18.88
N GLU A 400 -0.49 -19.78 18.62
CA GLU A 400 -0.76 -21.06 17.97
C GLU A 400 -1.86 -20.89 16.91
N ARG A 401 -1.66 -21.53 15.76
CA ARG A 401 -2.60 -21.56 14.66
C ARG A 401 -3.48 -22.79 14.74
N VAL A 402 -4.79 -22.63 14.87
CA VAL A 402 -5.74 -23.72 15.09
C VAL A 402 -6.78 -23.75 13.97
N GLU A 403 -6.83 -24.86 13.23
CA GLU A 403 -7.89 -25.10 12.26
C GLU A 403 -9.09 -25.72 12.95
N VAL A 404 -10.26 -25.11 12.75
CA VAL A 404 -11.50 -25.55 13.41
C VAL A 404 -12.62 -25.67 12.38
N LYS A 405 -13.15 -26.88 12.24
CA LYS A 405 -14.30 -27.16 11.37
C LYS A 405 -15.56 -26.45 11.89
N ALA A 406 -16.45 -26.07 10.98
CA ALA A 406 -17.73 -25.45 11.33
C ALA A 406 -18.50 -26.26 12.38
N GLY A 407 -18.95 -25.62 13.44
CA GLY A 407 -19.68 -26.25 14.57
C GLY A 407 -18.84 -27.20 15.43
N LYS A 408 -17.51 -27.21 15.29
CA LYS A 408 -16.62 -28.06 16.10
C LYS A 408 -15.73 -27.22 17.01
N THR A 409 -15.09 -27.92 17.95
CA THR A 409 -14.08 -27.37 18.86
C THR A 409 -12.76 -28.09 18.62
N ALA A 410 -11.67 -27.34 18.58
CA ALA A 410 -10.31 -27.85 18.60
C ALA A 410 -9.54 -27.22 19.76
N GLU A 411 -8.41 -27.76 20.12
CA GLU A 411 -7.57 -27.28 21.23
C GLU A 411 -6.28 -26.68 20.69
N ALA A 412 -5.99 -25.44 21.07
CA ALA A 412 -4.66 -24.84 20.92
C ALA A 412 -3.79 -25.34 22.09
N VAL A 413 -2.64 -25.91 21.76
CA VAL A 413 -1.69 -26.44 22.75
C VAL A 413 -0.39 -25.63 22.65
N ILE A 414 -0.15 -24.78 23.64
CA ILE A 414 0.97 -23.84 23.62
C ILE A 414 1.92 -24.18 24.79
N THR A 415 3.17 -24.43 24.47
CA THR A 415 4.20 -24.68 25.46
C THR A 415 4.90 -23.39 25.84
N LEU A 416 4.99 -23.09 27.13
CA LEU A 416 5.66 -21.93 27.69
C LEU A 416 6.85 -22.42 28.55
N ASP A 417 7.99 -21.76 28.37
CA ASP A 417 9.18 -21.95 29.21
C ASP A 417 9.65 -20.57 29.73
N SER A 418 10.76 -20.54 30.47
CA SER A 418 11.28 -19.30 31.06
C SER A 418 11.48 -18.15 30.06
N ARG A 419 11.80 -18.46 28.80
CA ARG A 419 12.03 -17.44 27.74
C ARG A 419 10.75 -16.67 27.39
N ASN A 420 9.58 -17.29 27.55
CA ASN A 420 8.30 -16.62 27.33
C ASN A 420 8.02 -15.54 28.39
N PHE A 421 8.70 -15.60 29.54
CA PHE A 421 8.56 -14.66 30.65
C PHE A 421 9.73 -13.65 30.73
N GLU A 422 10.66 -13.71 29.80
CA GLU A 422 11.74 -12.74 29.72
C GLU A 422 11.20 -11.36 29.31
N LEU A 423 11.38 -10.39 30.20
CA LEU A 423 11.04 -8.98 29.99
C LEU A 423 12.28 -8.13 30.29
N PHE A 424 12.29 -6.91 29.82
CA PHE A 424 13.38 -5.97 30.12
C PHE A 424 13.34 -5.63 31.61
N ASP A 425 14.47 -5.81 32.29
CA ASP A 425 14.67 -5.45 33.69
C ASP A 425 15.58 -4.22 33.79
N ALA A 426 14.98 -3.07 34.07
CA ALA A 426 15.66 -1.79 34.14
C ALA A 426 16.75 -1.77 35.26
N ALA A 427 16.58 -2.53 36.34
CA ALA A 427 17.54 -2.58 37.44
C ALA A 427 18.86 -3.23 37.02
N THR A 428 18.82 -4.18 36.09
CA THR A 428 20.02 -4.88 35.61
C THR A 428 20.38 -4.53 34.17
N ASN A 429 19.54 -3.71 33.48
CA ASN A 429 19.66 -3.39 32.07
C ASN A 429 19.77 -4.64 31.17
N THR A 430 19.00 -5.69 31.48
CA THR A 430 19.01 -6.96 30.74
C THR A 430 17.61 -7.46 30.49
N VAL A 431 17.46 -8.35 29.50
CA VAL A 431 16.21 -9.10 29.25
C VAL A 431 16.33 -10.43 29.99
N ARG A 432 15.46 -10.65 30.98
CA ARG A 432 15.45 -11.89 31.79
C ARG A 432 14.08 -12.19 32.37
N ALA A 433 13.82 -13.44 32.69
CA ALA A 433 12.73 -13.82 33.56
C ALA A 433 13.16 -13.61 35.04
N LYS A 434 12.28 -13.04 35.83
CA LYS A 434 12.48 -12.86 37.28
C LYS A 434 11.63 -13.86 38.05
N ALA A 435 12.07 -14.28 39.24
CA ALA A 435 11.16 -14.98 40.15
C ALA A 435 10.04 -14.05 40.57
N GLY A 436 8.79 -14.58 40.62
CA GLY A 436 7.61 -13.78 40.95
C GLY A 436 6.37 -14.21 40.22
N LYS A 437 5.31 -13.44 40.38
CA LYS A 437 4.01 -13.66 39.72
C LYS A 437 3.96 -12.92 38.39
N TYR A 438 3.40 -13.59 37.38
CA TYR A 438 3.14 -13.05 36.05
C TYR A 438 1.67 -13.23 35.69
N GLU A 439 1.13 -12.28 34.96
CA GLU A 439 -0.18 -12.40 34.31
C GLU A 439 0.03 -12.92 32.88
N VAL A 440 -0.67 -14.01 32.55
CA VAL A 440 -0.68 -14.61 31.21
C VAL A 440 -2.06 -14.36 30.61
N TYR A 441 -2.09 -13.59 29.55
CA TYR A 441 -3.31 -13.32 28.79
C TYR A 441 -3.34 -14.16 27.52
N TYR A 442 -4.53 -14.67 27.15
CA TYR A 442 -4.70 -15.38 25.90
C TYR A 442 -6.00 -14.93 25.20
N GLY A 443 -5.96 -14.86 23.89
CA GLY A 443 -7.10 -14.38 23.12
C GLY A 443 -6.82 -14.22 21.63
N SER A 444 -7.73 -13.54 20.92
CA SER A 444 -7.69 -13.37 19.47
C SER A 444 -7.02 -12.07 19.02
N SER A 445 -6.78 -11.13 19.91
CA SER A 445 -6.07 -9.86 19.67
C SER A 445 -5.49 -9.31 20.97
N SER A 446 -4.72 -8.21 20.89
CA SER A 446 -4.17 -7.53 22.08
C SER A 446 -5.19 -6.67 22.84
N ALA A 447 -6.41 -6.48 22.35
CA ALA A 447 -7.42 -5.70 23.06
C ALA A 447 -7.90 -6.42 24.30
N ASP A 448 -8.03 -5.70 25.43
CA ASP A 448 -8.40 -6.30 26.71
C ASP A 448 -9.75 -7.06 26.65
N LYS A 449 -10.71 -6.57 25.86
CA LYS A 449 -12.01 -7.23 25.66
C LYS A 449 -11.92 -8.60 24.97
N ASP A 450 -10.82 -8.86 24.24
CA ASP A 450 -10.59 -10.09 23.48
C ASP A 450 -9.68 -11.07 24.24
N LEU A 451 -9.31 -10.74 25.49
CA LEU A 451 -8.36 -11.48 26.31
C LEU A 451 -9.00 -12.08 27.55
N LYS A 452 -8.56 -13.28 27.88
CA LYS A 452 -8.77 -13.91 29.19
C LYS A 452 -7.42 -14.00 29.91
N LYS A 453 -7.44 -14.12 31.23
CA LYS A 453 -6.24 -14.07 32.08
C LYS A 453 -6.09 -15.33 32.92
N LEU A 454 -4.85 -15.74 33.10
CA LEU A 454 -4.37 -16.73 34.07
C LEU A 454 -3.13 -16.16 34.79
N ASP A 455 -2.87 -16.67 35.98
CA ASP A 455 -1.68 -16.31 36.73
C ASP A 455 -0.65 -17.47 36.69
N VAL A 456 0.63 -17.13 36.56
CA VAL A 456 1.77 -18.06 36.59
C VAL A 456 2.81 -17.51 37.54
N SER A 457 3.36 -18.37 38.41
CA SER A 457 4.48 -18.01 39.26
C SER A 457 5.78 -18.64 38.74
N ILE A 458 6.87 -17.87 38.74
CA ILE A 458 8.20 -18.38 38.40
C ILE A 458 9.02 -18.55 39.68
N GLU A 459 9.61 -19.72 39.84
CA GLU A 459 10.49 -20.08 40.95
C GLU A 459 11.85 -20.53 40.39
N TYR A 460 12.96 -20.03 40.96
CA TYR A 460 14.34 -20.40 40.61
C TYR A 460 15.04 -21.11 41.73
#